data_dbbae9766ce4e69f592de7992b11a412
#
_entry.id   dbbae9766ce4e69f592de7992b11a412
#
_cell.length_a   1.000
_cell.length_b   1.000
_cell.length_c   1.000
_cell.angle_alpha   90.00
_cell.angle_beta   90.00
_cell.angle_gamma   90.00
#
_symmetry.space_group_name_H-M   'P 1'
#
loop_
_entity.id
_entity.type
_entity.pdbx_description
1 polymer ?
#
loop_
_entity_poly.entity_id
_entity_poly.type
_entity_poly.pdbx_seq_one_letter_code
_entity_poly.pdbx_strand_id
1 'polypeptide(L)'
;MTAVPAMTAVPAPAAPLRFRAARDSALIAGRNLRVLRKNPGRLIDPLVQPVVLLVMFVSVFGNLALTGHAAAGAYRQFLIAGIIIENAALTAPTTGLALLRDASSGLADRFRSLPMSRAAVLAGRAASDAVIFAAQAVLLLAVATPLGFRVSDGLPGYAAIVAVTVVFGLALAVASGWFALLLGDPETAERVLFFPAIALVFISSAFAPVNDLAGWMQPIARGNPVTAAAAVLRSLAAGAPLATPAIELTCWLAALILIPGTLAARRWNRPG
;
A
#
# COMPACT_ATOMS: atom_id res chain seq x y z
N MET A 1 -66.03 -10.76 -16.83
CA MET A 1 -65.05 -10.18 -15.90
C MET A 1 -64.38 -11.33 -15.15
N THR A 2 -63.27 -11.79 -15.64
CA THR A 2 -62.48 -12.89 -15.04
C THR A 2 -61.22 -12.27 -14.40
N ALA A 3 -61.17 -12.34 -13.07
CA ALA A 3 -60.03 -11.83 -12.32
C ALA A 3 -58.78 -12.75 -12.53
N VAL A 4 -57.70 -12.16 -12.97
CA VAL A 4 -56.39 -12.80 -13.07
C VAL A 4 -55.80 -12.89 -11.65
N PRO A 5 -55.43 -14.06 -11.14
CA PRO A 5 -54.80 -14.16 -9.83
C PRO A 5 -53.37 -13.57 -9.89
N ALA A 6 -53.08 -12.67 -8.96
CA ALA A 6 -51.74 -12.09 -8.76
C ALA A 6 -50.75 -13.22 -8.36
N MET A 7 -49.82 -13.50 -9.20
CA MET A 7 -48.67 -14.35 -8.89
C MET A 7 -47.82 -13.65 -7.81
N THR A 8 -47.97 -14.10 -6.57
CA THR A 8 -47.01 -13.74 -5.50
C THR A 8 -45.67 -14.36 -5.80
N ALA A 9 -44.73 -13.52 -6.25
CA ALA A 9 -43.32 -13.90 -6.43
C ALA A 9 -42.76 -14.29 -5.05
N VAL A 10 -42.47 -15.59 -4.88
CA VAL A 10 -41.72 -16.09 -3.71
C VAL A 10 -40.34 -15.48 -3.74
N PRO A 11 -39.94 -14.71 -2.71
CA PRO A 11 -38.58 -14.16 -2.67
C PRO A 11 -37.56 -15.31 -2.55
N ALA A 12 -36.60 -15.37 -3.46
CA ALA A 12 -35.54 -16.36 -3.43
C ALA A 12 -34.78 -16.30 -2.08
N PRO A 13 -34.37 -17.44 -1.50
CA PRO A 13 -33.72 -17.50 -0.20
C PRO A 13 -32.47 -16.65 -0.23
N ALA A 14 -32.41 -15.68 0.69
CA ALA A 14 -31.30 -14.75 0.80
C ALA A 14 -30.02 -15.52 1.20
N ALA A 15 -29.03 -15.56 0.32
CA ALA A 15 -27.72 -16.16 0.61
C ALA A 15 -27.14 -15.55 1.91
N PRO A 16 -26.43 -16.35 2.74
CA PRO A 16 -25.89 -15.89 4.01
C PRO A 16 -24.99 -14.67 3.82
N LEU A 17 -25.09 -13.68 4.70
CA LEU A 17 -24.46 -12.34 4.62
C LEU A 17 -22.96 -12.37 4.31
N ARG A 18 -22.25 -13.42 4.77
CA ARG A 18 -20.81 -13.63 4.51
C ARG A 18 -20.49 -13.88 3.04
N PHE A 19 -21.30 -14.65 2.33
CA PHE A 19 -21.13 -14.92 0.90
C PHE A 19 -21.48 -13.71 0.03
N ARG A 20 -22.42 -12.88 0.47
CA ARG A 20 -22.75 -11.62 -0.21
C ARG A 20 -21.59 -10.63 -0.13
N ALA A 21 -21.01 -10.44 1.06
CA ALA A 21 -19.87 -9.52 1.25
C ALA A 21 -18.65 -9.92 0.39
N ALA A 22 -18.28 -11.20 0.36
CA ALA A 22 -17.16 -11.69 -0.45
C ALA A 22 -17.42 -11.53 -1.95
N ARG A 23 -18.64 -11.85 -2.42
CA ARG A 23 -19.04 -11.69 -3.82
C ARG A 23 -19.07 -10.22 -4.23
N ASP A 24 -19.60 -9.35 -3.39
CA ASP A 24 -19.69 -7.91 -3.63
C ASP A 24 -18.29 -7.29 -3.66
N SER A 25 -17.38 -7.70 -2.76
CA SER A 25 -15.98 -7.28 -2.75
C SER A 25 -15.27 -7.72 -4.04
N ALA A 26 -15.50 -8.96 -4.49
CA ALA A 26 -14.90 -9.47 -5.73
C ALA A 26 -15.46 -8.75 -6.98
N LEU A 27 -16.73 -8.35 -6.99
CA LEU A 27 -17.32 -7.55 -8.07
C LEU A 27 -16.73 -6.15 -8.13
N ILE A 28 -16.51 -5.50 -6.99
CA ILE A 28 -15.89 -4.17 -6.91
C ILE A 28 -14.42 -4.25 -7.33
N ALA A 29 -13.68 -5.22 -6.83
CA ALA A 29 -12.30 -5.47 -7.24
C ALA A 29 -12.21 -5.74 -8.75
N GLY A 30 -13.06 -6.61 -9.27
CA GLY A 30 -13.13 -6.93 -10.71
C GLY A 30 -13.52 -5.73 -11.58
N ARG A 31 -14.38 -4.81 -11.08
CA ARG A 31 -14.70 -3.56 -11.75
C ARG A 31 -13.47 -2.65 -11.83
N ASN A 32 -12.78 -2.47 -10.72
CA ASN A 32 -11.60 -1.61 -10.64
C ASN A 32 -10.47 -2.15 -11.52
N LEU A 33 -10.23 -3.47 -11.51
CA LEU A 33 -9.26 -4.11 -12.41
C LEU A 33 -9.64 -3.97 -13.90
N ARG A 34 -10.94 -4.04 -14.24
CA ARG A 34 -11.41 -3.83 -15.62
C ARG A 34 -11.20 -2.39 -16.09
N VAL A 35 -11.39 -1.40 -15.21
CA VAL A 35 -11.11 0.02 -15.50
C VAL A 35 -9.62 0.23 -15.73
N LEU A 36 -8.75 -0.38 -14.91
CA LEU A 36 -7.31 -0.37 -15.09
C LEU A 36 -6.90 -1.01 -16.43
N ARG A 37 -7.48 -2.15 -16.79
CA ARG A 37 -7.19 -2.83 -18.06
C ARG A 37 -7.65 -2.05 -19.30
N LYS A 38 -8.74 -1.27 -19.19
CA LYS A 38 -9.26 -0.43 -20.30
C LYS A 38 -8.48 0.87 -20.49
N ASN A 39 -7.74 1.33 -19.49
CA ASN A 39 -6.92 2.54 -19.53
C ASN A 39 -5.47 2.18 -19.19
N PRO A 40 -4.70 1.61 -20.13
CA PRO A 40 -3.32 1.16 -19.88
C PRO A 40 -2.40 2.32 -19.40
N GLY A 41 -2.65 3.56 -19.84
CA GLY A 41 -1.91 4.73 -19.37
C GLY A 41 -1.99 4.92 -17.85
N ARG A 42 -3.13 4.62 -17.22
CA ARG A 42 -3.28 4.67 -15.75
C ARG A 42 -2.50 3.60 -14.99
N LEU A 43 -2.07 2.55 -15.69
CA LEU A 43 -1.17 1.52 -15.14
C LEU A 43 0.29 1.84 -15.41
N ILE A 44 0.57 2.44 -16.56
CA ILE A 44 1.94 2.71 -17.02
C ILE A 44 2.61 3.73 -16.09
N ASP A 45 1.96 4.85 -15.77
CA ASP A 45 2.54 5.90 -14.94
C ASP A 45 2.99 5.40 -13.55
N PRO A 46 2.13 4.73 -12.74
CA PRO A 46 2.54 4.23 -11.44
C PRO A 46 3.50 3.03 -11.48
N LEU A 47 3.72 2.44 -12.66
CA LEU A 47 4.64 1.32 -12.84
C LEU A 47 5.99 1.76 -13.43
N VAL A 48 5.99 2.72 -14.35
CA VAL A 48 7.22 3.19 -15.03
C VAL A 48 8.08 4.04 -14.10
N GLN A 49 7.47 4.97 -13.36
CA GLN A 49 8.20 5.85 -12.46
C GLN A 49 9.06 5.11 -11.44
N PRO A 50 8.56 4.10 -10.69
CA PRO A 50 9.37 3.35 -9.74
C PRO A 50 10.52 2.58 -10.39
N VAL A 51 10.29 2.03 -11.60
CA VAL A 51 11.33 1.32 -12.34
C VAL A 51 12.46 2.27 -12.76
N VAL A 52 12.09 3.44 -13.29
CA VAL A 52 13.08 4.46 -13.68
C VAL A 52 13.89 4.91 -12.46
N LEU A 53 13.21 5.17 -11.34
CA LEU A 53 13.89 5.51 -10.08
C LEU A 53 14.81 4.39 -9.61
N LEU A 54 14.35 3.14 -9.59
CA LEU A 54 15.16 1.99 -9.21
C LEU A 54 16.43 1.89 -10.07
N VAL A 55 16.28 1.90 -11.39
CA VAL A 55 17.42 1.80 -12.31
C VAL A 55 18.36 2.99 -12.13
N MET A 56 17.84 4.21 -12.02
CA MET A 56 18.63 5.42 -11.82
C MET A 56 19.39 5.36 -10.49
N PHE A 57 18.70 5.07 -9.39
CA PHE A 57 19.35 5.01 -8.07
C PHE A 57 20.41 3.92 -7.99
N VAL A 58 20.11 2.72 -8.52
CA VAL A 58 21.08 1.61 -8.54
C VAL A 58 22.26 1.94 -9.45
N SER A 59 22.05 2.61 -10.58
CA SER A 59 23.14 2.99 -11.50
C SER A 59 24.02 4.10 -10.92
N VAL A 60 23.44 5.09 -10.26
CA VAL A 60 24.17 6.23 -9.68
C VAL A 60 24.83 5.84 -8.36
N PHE A 61 24.05 5.28 -7.45
CA PHE A 61 24.51 5.04 -6.08
C PHE A 61 25.02 3.62 -5.84
N GLY A 62 24.57 2.63 -6.63
CA GLY A 62 24.99 1.24 -6.48
C GLY A 62 26.50 1.01 -6.67
N ASN A 63 27.17 1.93 -7.36
CA ASN A 63 28.62 1.91 -7.56
C ASN A 63 29.38 2.92 -6.66
N LEU A 64 28.65 3.78 -5.93
CA LEU A 64 29.26 4.80 -5.07
C LEU A 64 29.80 4.24 -3.75
N ALA A 65 29.41 3.06 -3.35
CA ALA A 65 29.94 2.37 -2.16
C ALA A 65 31.38 1.83 -2.43
N LEU A 66 32.33 2.72 -2.40
CA LEU A 66 33.52 2.82 -3.22
C LEU A 66 34.79 2.20 -2.65
N THR A 67 34.71 1.14 -1.84
CA THR A 67 35.92 0.46 -1.38
C THR A 67 35.85 -1.06 -1.55
N GLY A 68 35.56 -1.51 -2.79
CA GLY A 68 35.61 -2.91 -3.17
C GLY A 68 34.29 -3.47 -3.72
N HIS A 69 34.38 -4.44 -4.63
CA HIS A 69 33.22 -5.05 -5.32
C HIS A 69 32.22 -5.71 -4.35
N ALA A 70 32.68 -6.25 -3.23
CA ALA A 70 31.83 -6.83 -2.19
C ALA A 70 30.98 -5.77 -1.45
N ALA A 71 31.58 -4.60 -1.16
CA ALA A 71 30.86 -3.49 -0.52
C ALA A 71 29.80 -2.89 -1.45
N ALA A 72 30.10 -2.77 -2.75
CA ALA A 72 29.15 -2.30 -3.76
C ALA A 72 27.95 -3.26 -3.91
N GLY A 73 28.18 -4.57 -3.87
CA GLY A 73 27.10 -5.58 -3.88
C GLY A 73 26.20 -5.51 -2.67
N ALA A 74 26.76 -5.38 -1.47
CA ALA A 74 26.03 -5.25 -0.22
C ALA A 74 25.17 -3.96 -0.18
N TYR A 75 25.74 -2.83 -0.63
CA TYR A 75 25.01 -1.58 -0.67
C TYR A 75 23.87 -1.61 -1.71
N ARG A 76 24.07 -2.26 -2.85
CA ARG A 76 23.02 -2.47 -3.85
C ARG A 76 21.84 -3.26 -3.29
N GLN A 77 22.10 -4.35 -2.56
CA GLN A 77 21.09 -5.11 -1.86
C GLN A 77 20.33 -4.24 -0.84
N PHE A 78 21.05 -3.44 -0.08
CA PHE A 78 20.51 -2.51 0.90
C PHE A 78 19.58 -1.48 0.26
N LEU A 79 20.03 -0.86 -0.83
CA LEU A 79 19.32 0.20 -1.55
C LEU A 79 18.03 -0.30 -2.21
N ILE A 80 18.09 -1.45 -2.88
CA ILE A 80 16.93 -2.03 -3.59
C ILE A 80 15.79 -2.34 -2.63
N ALA A 81 16.08 -2.95 -1.48
CA ALA A 81 15.07 -3.21 -0.45
C ALA A 81 14.41 -1.92 0.05
N GLY A 82 15.21 -0.85 0.21
CA GLY A 82 14.71 0.48 0.57
C GLY A 82 13.77 1.07 -0.49
N ILE A 83 14.17 1.01 -1.77
CA ILE A 83 13.40 1.56 -2.90
C ILE A 83 12.03 0.84 -3.06
N ILE A 84 11.98 -0.48 -2.82
CA ILE A 84 10.72 -1.22 -2.89
C ILE A 84 9.72 -0.68 -1.84
N ILE A 85 10.18 -0.43 -0.61
CA ILE A 85 9.34 0.11 0.47
C ILE A 85 9.03 1.59 0.26
N GLU A 86 10.00 2.38 -0.21
CA GLU A 86 9.80 3.78 -0.60
C GLU A 86 8.65 3.90 -1.61
N ASN A 87 8.68 3.10 -2.66
CA ASN A 87 7.64 3.11 -3.68
C ASN A 87 6.24 2.84 -3.09
N ALA A 88 6.13 1.87 -2.17
CA ALA A 88 4.87 1.61 -1.49
C ALA A 88 4.42 2.81 -0.63
N ALA A 89 5.36 3.47 0.05
CA ALA A 89 5.08 4.64 0.88
C ALA A 89 4.62 5.85 0.05
N LEU A 90 5.24 6.10 -1.11
CA LEU A 90 4.86 7.20 -2.01
C LEU A 90 3.58 6.90 -2.82
N THR A 91 3.23 5.63 -3.01
CA THR A 91 1.98 5.24 -3.66
C THR A 91 0.77 5.35 -2.70
N ALA A 92 0.96 5.16 -1.41
CA ALA A 92 -0.12 5.15 -0.43
C ALA A 92 -0.99 6.44 -0.39
N PRO A 93 -0.46 7.67 -0.50
CA PRO A 93 -1.26 8.89 -0.61
C PRO A 93 -2.23 8.90 -1.78
N THR A 94 -1.83 8.35 -2.94
CA THR A 94 -2.69 8.32 -4.14
C THR A 94 -3.91 7.41 -3.95
N THR A 95 -3.75 6.29 -3.23
CA THR A 95 -4.86 5.39 -2.88
C THR A 95 -5.79 6.04 -1.86
N GLY A 96 -5.24 6.76 -0.87
CA GLY A 96 -6.02 7.54 0.09
C GLY A 96 -6.84 8.65 -0.57
N LEU A 97 -6.22 9.40 -1.47
CA LEU A 97 -6.89 10.46 -2.25
C LEU A 97 -8.02 9.90 -3.13
N ALA A 98 -7.82 8.74 -3.73
CA ALA A 98 -8.86 8.11 -4.54
C ALA A 98 -10.08 7.70 -3.68
N LEU A 99 -9.89 7.36 -2.39
CA LEU A 99 -11.00 7.14 -1.46
C LEU A 99 -11.82 8.43 -1.23
N LEU A 100 -11.15 9.56 -1.06
CA LEU A 100 -11.81 10.86 -0.92
C LEU A 100 -12.58 11.24 -2.20
N ARG A 101 -11.99 11.05 -3.37
CA ARG A 101 -12.64 11.30 -4.67
C ARG A 101 -13.89 10.42 -4.86
N ASP A 102 -13.83 9.15 -4.47
CA ASP A 102 -14.98 8.25 -4.50
C ASP A 102 -16.08 8.73 -3.52
N ALA A 103 -15.70 9.22 -2.34
CA ALA A 103 -16.64 9.76 -1.35
C ALA A 103 -17.31 11.06 -1.84
N SER A 104 -16.57 11.97 -2.48
CA SER A 104 -17.06 13.26 -2.97
C SER A 104 -17.87 13.16 -4.26
N SER A 105 -17.70 12.09 -5.05
CA SER A 105 -18.42 11.91 -6.33
C SER A 105 -19.88 11.43 -6.22
N GLY A 106 -20.45 11.38 -5.00
CA GLY A 106 -21.80 10.86 -4.76
C GLY A 106 -21.93 9.33 -4.93
N LEU A 107 -20.81 8.63 -5.23
CA LEU A 107 -20.77 7.18 -5.26
C LEU A 107 -21.14 6.59 -3.88
N ALA A 108 -20.78 7.27 -2.80
CA ALA A 108 -21.15 6.88 -1.44
C ALA A 108 -22.67 6.88 -1.24
N ASP A 109 -23.40 7.85 -1.81
CA ASP A 109 -24.86 7.93 -1.70
C ASP A 109 -25.55 6.90 -2.60
N ARG A 110 -24.98 6.60 -3.77
CA ARG A 110 -25.42 5.45 -4.59
C ARG A 110 -25.22 4.11 -3.90
N PHE A 111 -24.11 3.93 -3.17
CA PHE A 111 -23.89 2.70 -2.39
C PHE A 111 -24.78 2.63 -1.16
N ARG A 112 -25.25 3.77 -0.61
CA ARG A 112 -26.25 3.81 0.47
C ARG A 112 -27.63 3.33 0.03
N SER A 113 -27.99 3.51 -1.23
CA SER A 113 -29.26 3.03 -1.80
C SER A 113 -29.23 1.55 -2.22
N LEU A 114 -28.04 0.94 -2.28
CA LEU A 114 -27.88 -0.48 -2.59
C LEU A 114 -27.80 -1.30 -1.29
N PRO A 115 -28.35 -2.53 -1.25
CA PRO A 115 -28.29 -3.42 -0.08
C PRO A 115 -26.90 -4.06 0.08
N MET A 116 -25.84 -3.23 0.04
CA MET A 116 -24.44 -3.66 0.17
C MET A 116 -23.89 -3.21 1.52
N SER A 117 -23.08 -4.07 2.17
CA SER A 117 -22.42 -3.70 3.42
C SER A 117 -21.26 -2.72 3.15
N ARG A 118 -21.12 -1.69 3.98
CA ARG A 118 -20.01 -0.73 3.90
C ARG A 118 -18.65 -1.41 3.97
N ALA A 119 -18.57 -2.49 4.76
CA ALA A 119 -17.37 -3.31 4.87
C ALA A 119 -16.98 -3.96 3.52
N ALA A 120 -17.97 -4.36 2.69
CA ALA A 120 -17.70 -4.94 1.38
C ALA A 120 -17.08 -3.93 0.41
N VAL A 121 -17.51 -2.67 0.48
CA VAL A 121 -16.95 -1.59 -0.36
C VAL A 121 -15.49 -1.32 0.03
N LEU A 122 -15.20 -1.20 1.32
CA LEU A 122 -13.83 -0.98 1.82
C LEU A 122 -12.92 -2.19 1.52
N ALA A 123 -13.42 -3.41 1.72
CA ALA A 123 -12.67 -4.63 1.42
C ALA A 123 -12.38 -4.78 -0.08
N GLY A 124 -13.35 -4.47 -0.94
CA GLY A 124 -13.17 -4.47 -2.40
C GLY A 124 -12.15 -3.46 -2.86
N ARG A 125 -12.10 -2.29 -2.20
CA ARG A 125 -11.06 -1.29 -2.46
C ARG A 125 -9.70 -1.78 -2.00
N ALA A 126 -9.57 -2.22 -0.75
CA ALA A 126 -8.31 -2.76 -0.23
C ALA A 126 -7.76 -3.90 -1.09
N ALA A 127 -8.64 -4.77 -1.62
CA ALA A 127 -8.23 -5.81 -2.57
C ALA A 127 -7.67 -5.23 -3.88
N SER A 128 -8.26 -4.14 -4.40
CA SER A 128 -7.75 -3.48 -5.61
C SER A 128 -6.40 -2.81 -5.35
N ASP A 129 -6.25 -2.13 -4.21
CA ASP A 129 -5.00 -1.47 -3.82
C ASP A 129 -3.91 -2.53 -3.56
N ALA A 130 -4.25 -3.68 -2.95
CA ALA A 130 -3.33 -4.81 -2.78
C ALA A 130 -2.78 -5.33 -4.10
N VAL A 131 -3.61 -5.42 -5.14
CA VAL A 131 -3.16 -5.83 -6.49
C VAL A 131 -2.18 -4.81 -7.08
N ILE A 132 -2.40 -3.52 -6.88
CA ILE A 132 -1.49 -2.46 -7.34
C ILE A 132 -0.14 -2.58 -6.63
N PHE A 133 -0.12 -2.66 -5.30
CA PHE A 133 1.12 -2.83 -4.52
C PHE A 133 1.85 -4.12 -4.88
N ALA A 134 1.12 -5.23 -5.07
CA ALA A 134 1.71 -6.50 -5.49
C ALA A 134 2.32 -6.40 -6.89
N ALA A 135 1.62 -5.80 -7.84
CA ALA A 135 2.12 -5.62 -9.21
C ALA A 135 3.39 -4.75 -9.23
N GLN A 136 3.41 -3.66 -8.46
CA GLN A 136 4.59 -2.81 -8.32
C GLN A 136 5.76 -3.56 -7.68
N ALA A 137 5.53 -4.27 -6.58
CA ALA A 137 6.57 -5.05 -5.90
C ALA A 137 7.15 -6.15 -6.82
N VAL A 138 6.29 -6.89 -7.52
CA VAL A 138 6.72 -7.92 -8.47
C VAL A 138 7.53 -7.33 -9.62
N LEU A 139 7.08 -6.20 -10.19
CA LEU A 139 7.78 -5.52 -11.27
C LEU A 139 9.15 -5.00 -10.80
N LEU A 140 9.21 -4.36 -9.63
CA LEU A 140 10.48 -3.89 -9.07
C LEU A 140 11.44 -5.05 -8.80
N LEU A 141 10.97 -6.17 -8.24
CA LEU A 141 11.77 -7.38 -8.03
C LEU A 141 12.24 -8.00 -9.34
N ALA A 142 11.39 -8.03 -10.37
CA ALA A 142 11.76 -8.53 -11.71
C ALA A 142 12.90 -7.69 -12.34
N VAL A 143 12.88 -6.38 -12.15
CA VAL A 143 13.95 -5.47 -12.62
C VAL A 143 15.17 -5.54 -11.69
N ALA A 144 14.97 -5.65 -10.37
CA ALA A 144 16.06 -5.69 -9.38
C ALA A 144 16.92 -6.97 -9.48
N THR A 145 16.30 -8.10 -9.83
CA THR A 145 17.00 -9.40 -9.92
C THR A 145 18.15 -9.37 -10.95
N PRO A 146 18.00 -8.91 -12.20
CA PRO A 146 19.12 -8.75 -13.13
C PRO A 146 20.12 -7.67 -12.68
N LEU A 147 19.69 -6.68 -11.88
CA LEU A 147 20.59 -5.67 -11.30
C LEU A 147 21.40 -6.21 -10.10
N GLY A 148 21.24 -7.49 -9.76
CA GLY A 148 22.03 -8.17 -8.74
C GLY A 148 21.33 -8.34 -7.38
N PHE A 149 20.05 -8.03 -7.26
CA PHE A 149 19.29 -8.33 -6.06
C PHE A 149 19.09 -9.83 -5.93
N ARG A 150 19.42 -10.37 -4.76
CA ARG A 150 19.28 -11.81 -4.46
C ARG A 150 18.52 -11.98 -3.15
N VAL A 151 17.72 -13.02 -3.09
CA VAL A 151 16.97 -13.41 -1.90
C VAL A 151 17.40 -14.82 -1.52
N SER A 152 17.85 -15.01 -0.27
CA SER A 152 18.46 -16.24 0.23
C SER A 152 17.53 -17.44 0.10
N ASP A 153 16.24 -17.25 0.44
CA ASP A 153 15.25 -18.32 0.45
C ASP A 153 14.59 -18.58 -0.92
N GLY A 154 15.13 -18.00 -2.00
CA GLY A 154 14.59 -18.17 -3.33
C GLY A 154 13.13 -17.67 -3.45
N LEU A 155 12.28 -18.43 -4.16
CA LEU A 155 10.90 -18.02 -4.46
C LEU A 155 10.04 -17.73 -3.21
N PRO A 156 10.08 -18.50 -2.11
CA PRO A 156 9.39 -18.14 -0.87
C PRO A 156 9.80 -16.79 -0.31
N GLY A 157 11.10 -16.46 -0.33
CA GLY A 157 11.60 -15.16 0.12
C GLY A 157 11.10 -14.01 -0.74
N TYR A 158 11.07 -14.16 -2.08
CA TYR A 158 10.47 -13.18 -2.98
C TYR A 158 8.98 -12.98 -2.68
N ALA A 159 8.23 -14.07 -2.45
CA ALA A 159 6.82 -13.99 -2.09
C ALA A 159 6.61 -13.27 -0.75
N ALA A 160 7.47 -13.52 0.23
CA ALA A 160 7.43 -12.83 1.52
C ALA A 160 7.69 -11.32 1.38
N ILE A 161 8.65 -10.92 0.55
CA ILE A 161 8.93 -9.50 0.25
C ILE A 161 7.69 -8.84 -0.36
N VAL A 162 7.04 -9.48 -1.35
CA VAL A 162 5.80 -8.96 -1.94
C VAL A 162 4.71 -8.83 -0.87
N ALA A 163 4.50 -9.85 -0.04
CA ALA A 163 3.49 -9.84 1.01
C ALA A 163 3.71 -8.69 2.01
N VAL A 164 4.94 -8.52 2.50
CA VAL A 164 5.29 -7.41 3.43
C VAL A 164 5.06 -6.06 2.76
N THR A 165 5.46 -5.88 1.51
CA THR A 165 5.25 -4.64 0.75
C THR A 165 3.78 -4.31 0.60
N VAL A 166 2.94 -5.30 0.27
CA VAL A 166 1.48 -5.14 0.15
C VAL A 166 0.86 -4.75 1.49
N VAL A 167 1.18 -5.46 2.57
CA VAL A 167 0.62 -5.18 3.90
C VAL A 167 1.02 -3.79 4.38
N PHE A 168 2.29 -3.42 4.19
CA PHE A 168 2.81 -2.09 4.54
C PHE A 168 2.12 -0.99 3.72
N GLY A 169 2.03 -1.15 2.40
CA GLY A 169 1.37 -0.21 1.51
C GLY A 169 -0.11 -0.02 1.86
N LEU A 170 -0.83 -1.12 2.15
CA LEU A 170 -2.23 -1.06 2.59
C LEU A 170 -2.40 -0.33 3.93
N ALA A 171 -1.52 -0.56 4.90
CA ALA A 171 -1.58 0.13 6.19
C ALA A 171 -1.40 1.65 6.03
N LEU A 172 -0.42 2.06 5.22
CA LEU A 172 -0.22 3.47 4.88
C LEU A 172 -1.38 4.05 4.06
N ALA A 173 -1.98 3.28 3.13
CA ALA A 173 -3.14 3.70 2.36
C ALA A 173 -4.36 3.93 3.26
N VAL A 174 -4.58 3.08 4.27
CA VAL A 174 -5.65 3.28 5.28
C VAL A 174 -5.41 4.56 6.05
N ALA A 175 -4.20 4.81 6.53
CA ALA A 175 -3.85 6.04 7.24
C ALA A 175 -4.04 7.27 6.33
N SER A 176 -3.52 7.24 5.11
CA SER A 176 -3.66 8.32 4.13
C SER A 176 -5.12 8.59 3.77
N GLY A 177 -5.93 7.55 3.59
CA GLY A 177 -7.36 7.66 3.28
C GLY A 177 -8.14 8.33 4.40
N TRP A 178 -7.82 8.03 5.64
CA TRP A 178 -8.45 8.68 6.79
C TRP A 178 -8.07 10.17 6.87
N PHE A 179 -6.79 10.51 6.68
CA PHE A 179 -6.35 11.90 6.62
C PHE A 179 -6.98 12.65 5.45
N ALA A 180 -7.10 12.03 4.27
CA ALA A 180 -7.78 12.60 3.12
C ALA A 180 -9.24 12.97 3.44
N LEU A 181 -9.97 12.06 4.09
CA LEU A 181 -11.36 12.29 4.51
C LEU A 181 -11.51 13.40 5.54
N LEU A 182 -10.49 13.64 6.39
CA LEU A 182 -10.48 14.76 7.33
C LEU A 182 -10.35 16.10 6.63
N LEU A 183 -9.55 16.17 5.58
CA LEU A 183 -9.31 17.39 4.80
C LEU A 183 -10.53 17.76 3.94
N GLY A 184 -11.27 16.77 3.44
CA GLY A 184 -12.53 16.95 2.73
C GLY A 184 -12.41 17.48 1.31
N ASP A 185 -11.35 18.22 0.97
CA ASP A 185 -11.08 18.75 -0.37
C ASP A 185 -9.97 17.96 -1.06
N PRO A 186 -10.21 17.38 -2.27
CA PRO A 186 -9.24 16.56 -2.97
C PRO A 186 -7.94 17.27 -3.35
N GLU A 187 -7.98 18.56 -3.71
CA GLU A 187 -6.77 19.29 -4.10
C GLU A 187 -5.87 19.58 -2.90
N THR A 188 -6.48 19.98 -1.79
CA THR A 188 -5.77 20.18 -0.52
C THR A 188 -5.22 18.86 0.00
N ALA A 189 -6.00 17.77 -0.07
CA ALA A 189 -5.58 16.46 0.36
C ALA A 189 -4.36 15.94 -0.45
N GLU A 190 -4.34 16.15 -1.75
CA GLU A 190 -3.21 15.75 -2.62
C GLU A 190 -1.91 16.41 -2.15
N ARG A 191 -1.93 17.71 -1.94
CA ARG A 191 -0.74 18.46 -1.48
C ARG A 191 -0.31 18.06 -0.06
N VAL A 192 -1.27 18.03 0.86
CA VAL A 192 -0.99 17.79 2.30
C VAL A 192 -0.54 16.35 2.55
N LEU A 193 -1.01 15.36 1.80
CA LEU A 193 -0.61 13.97 2.00
C LEU A 193 0.76 13.64 1.37
N PHE A 194 1.13 14.32 0.28
CA PHE A 194 2.36 14.03 -0.43
C PHE A 194 3.61 14.49 0.33
N PHE A 195 3.59 15.68 0.93
CA PHE A 195 4.73 16.19 1.69
C PHE A 195 5.15 15.32 2.88
N PRO A 196 4.25 14.89 3.77
CA PRO A 196 4.60 13.97 4.84
C PRO A 196 5.12 12.62 4.33
N ALA A 197 4.59 12.10 3.20
CA ALA A 197 5.07 10.86 2.62
C ALA A 197 6.51 10.98 2.13
N ILE A 198 6.86 12.09 1.46
CA ILE A 198 8.24 12.38 1.08
C ILE A 198 9.13 12.49 2.33
N ALA A 199 8.73 13.26 3.33
CA ALA A 199 9.51 13.41 4.55
C ALA A 199 9.73 12.07 5.25
N LEU A 200 8.68 11.23 5.32
CA LEU A 200 8.73 9.90 5.90
C LEU A 200 9.77 9.01 5.20
N VAL A 201 9.85 9.08 3.88
CA VAL A 201 10.80 8.31 3.07
C VAL A 201 12.21 8.84 3.23
N PHE A 202 12.43 10.16 3.07
CA PHE A 202 13.77 10.74 3.10
C PHE A 202 14.39 10.76 4.51
N ILE A 203 13.57 10.81 5.57
CA ILE A 203 14.02 10.66 6.96
C ILE A 203 13.85 9.20 7.40
N SER A 204 14.33 8.27 6.60
CA SER A 204 14.30 6.84 6.89
C SER A 204 15.61 6.19 6.48
N SER A 205 15.74 4.90 6.74
CA SER A 205 16.87 4.11 6.22
C SER A 205 16.67 3.61 4.79
N ALA A 206 15.76 4.16 4.01
CA ALA A 206 15.50 3.67 2.64
C ALA A 206 16.77 3.74 1.77
N PHE A 207 17.48 4.85 1.80
CA PHE A 207 18.63 5.12 0.93
C PHE A 207 19.99 4.99 1.63
N ALA A 208 20.07 5.25 2.93
CA ALA A 208 21.31 5.20 3.70
C ALA A 208 21.08 4.55 5.06
N PRO A 209 22.08 3.86 5.64
CA PRO A 209 22.03 3.38 7.00
C PRO A 209 21.73 4.51 7.99
N VAL A 210 20.97 4.23 9.05
CA VAL A 210 20.57 5.26 10.03
C VAL A 210 21.77 5.99 10.63
N ASN A 211 22.88 5.27 10.84
CA ASN A 211 24.08 5.85 11.46
C ASN A 211 24.82 6.82 10.54
N ASP A 212 24.56 6.77 9.22
CA ASP A 212 25.18 7.66 8.23
C ASP A 212 24.34 8.92 7.99
N LEU A 213 23.14 9.00 8.59
CA LEU A 213 22.29 10.17 8.54
C LEU A 213 22.80 11.25 9.49
N ALA A 214 22.43 12.51 9.21
CA ALA A 214 22.72 13.63 10.10
C ALA A 214 22.19 13.34 11.52
N GLY A 215 22.93 13.71 12.56
CA GLY A 215 22.66 13.33 13.95
C GLY A 215 21.22 13.61 14.41
N TRP A 216 20.64 14.74 13.98
CA TRP A 216 19.27 15.09 14.30
C TRP A 216 18.21 14.22 13.60
N MET A 217 18.55 13.60 12.46
CA MET A 217 17.67 12.71 11.71
C MET A 217 17.64 11.30 12.30
N GLN A 218 18.73 10.85 12.93
CA GLN A 218 18.87 9.46 13.41
C GLN A 218 17.74 9.01 14.35
N PRO A 219 17.34 9.78 15.40
CA PRO A 219 16.25 9.36 16.28
C PRO A 219 14.90 9.26 15.54
N ILE A 220 14.65 10.15 14.57
CA ILE A 220 13.44 10.12 13.76
C ILE A 220 13.47 8.90 12.83
N ALA A 221 14.59 8.64 12.18
CA ALA A 221 14.77 7.51 11.29
C ALA A 221 14.64 6.15 12.00
N ARG A 222 15.12 6.02 13.24
CA ARG A 222 14.93 4.81 14.06
C ARG A 222 13.47 4.54 14.39
N GLY A 223 12.70 5.59 14.67
CA GLY A 223 11.26 5.51 14.94
C GLY A 223 10.38 5.60 13.67
N ASN A 224 10.88 5.26 12.49
CA ASN A 224 10.18 5.46 11.23
C ASN A 224 9.63 4.13 10.67
N PRO A 225 8.34 4.04 10.29
CA PRO A 225 7.75 2.83 9.74
C PRO A 225 8.39 2.36 8.44
N VAL A 226 8.92 3.27 7.60
CA VAL A 226 9.65 2.93 6.38
C VAL A 226 10.96 2.22 6.73
N THR A 227 11.66 2.68 7.77
CA THR A 227 12.88 2.03 8.28
C THR A 227 12.60 0.61 8.76
N ALA A 228 11.54 0.42 9.55
CA ALA A 228 11.14 -0.91 10.05
C ALA A 228 10.78 -1.86 8.89
N ALA A 229 10.01 -1.39 7.92
CA ALA A 229 9.64 -2.19 6.75
C ALA A 229 10.86 -2.55 5.88
N ALA A 230 11.75 -1.58 5.62
CA ALA A 230 12.97 -1.83 4.86
C ALA A 230 13.92 -2.81 5.58
N ALA A 231 13.99 -2.76 6.92
CA ALA A 231 14.76 -3.70 7.71
C ALA A 231 14.23 -5.13 7.57
N VAL A 232 12.90 -5.34 7.57
CA VAL A 232 12.29 -6.66 7.32
C VAL A 232 12.66 -7.18 5.92
N LEU A 233 12.56 -6.34 4.87
CA LEU A 233 12.92 -6.75 3.52
C LEU A 233 14.40 -7.13 3.40
N ARG A 234 15.28 -6.39 4.06
CA ARG A 234 16.73 -6.68 4.11
C ARG A 234 17.00 -8.00 4.81
N SER A 235 16.32 -8.26 5.95
CA SER A 235 16.45 -9.54 6.67
C SER A 235 15.96 -10.71 5.82
N LEU A 236 14.83 -10.56 5.10
CA LEU A 236 14.32 -11.57 4.17
C LEU A 236 15.29 -11.80 3.00
N ALA A 237 15.87 -10.76 2.46
CA ALA A 237 16.82 -10.89 1.35
C ALA A 237 18.12 -11.57 1.78
N ALA A 238 18.61 -11.28 2.97
CA ALA A 238 19.87 -11.80 3.50
C ALA A 238 19.74 -13.15 4.23
N GLY A 239 18.52 -13.65 4.49
CA GLY A 239 18.31 -14.80 5.37
C GLY A 239 18.68 -14.51 6.83
N ALA A 240 18.58 -13.24 7.26
CA ALA A 240 18.96 -12.81 8.60
C ALA A 240 17.79 -12.93 9.59
N PRO A 241 18.04 -12.88 10.93
CA PRO A 241 16.97 -12.94 11.92
C PRO A 241 15.89 -11.89 11.71
N LEU A 242 14.63 -12.33 11.70
CA LEU A 242 13.46 -11.49 11.42
C LEU A 242 12.77 -10.95 12.67
N ALA A 243 13.05 -11.51 13.86
CA ALA A 243 12.25 -11.28 15.06
C ALA A 243 12.14 -9.78 15.42
N THR A 244 13.26 -9.07 15.56
CA THR A 244 13.25 -7.67 15.95
C THR A 244 12.61 -6.76 14.88
N PRO A 245 13.04 -6.82 13.59
CA PRO A 245 12.40 -6.00 12.55
C PRO A 245 10.90 -6.29 12.37
N ALA A 246 10.49 -7.56 12.51
CA ALA A 246 9.08 -7.94 12.38
C ALA A 246 8.23 -7.40 13.52
N ILE A 247 8.72 -7.38 14.76
CA ILE A 247 8.02 -6.80 15.90
C ILE A 247 7.84 -5.28 15.68
N GLU A 248 8.91 -4.58 15.32
CA GLU A 248 8.84 -3.13 15.05
C GLU A 248 7.84 -2.81 13.94
N LEU A 249 7.90 -3.54 12.83
CA LEU A 249 6.95 -3.37 11.73
C LEU A 249 5.52 -3.67 12.18
N THR A 250 5.30 -4.75 12.94
CA THR A 250 3.95 -5.12 13.43
C THR A 250 3.38 -4.03 14.33
N CYS A 251 4.17 -3.44 15.22
CA CYS A 251 3.75 -2.30 16.04
C CYS A 251 3.33 -1.11 15.16
N TRP A 252 4.10 -0.80 14.12
CA TRP A 252 3.75 0.27 13.20
C TRP A 252 2.50 -0.03 12.37
N LEU A 253 2.35 -1.26 11.86
CA LEU A 253 1.14 -1.67 11.12
C LEU A 253 -0.10 -1.56 12.01
N ALA A 254 0.00 -2.01 13.26
CA ALA A 254 -1.08 -1.86 14.23
C ALA A 254 -1.41 -0.38 14.48
N ALA A 255 -0.42 0.48 14.69
CA ALA A 255 -0.62 1.91 14.88
C ALA A 255 -1.28 2.57 13.65
N LEU A 256 -0.79 2.29 12.45
CA LEU A 256 -1.29 2.86 11.19
C LEU A 256 -2.72 2.43 10.86
N ILE A 257 -3.17 1.28 11.34
CA ILE A 257 -4.54 0.78 11.12
C ILE A 257 -5.47 1.19 12.27
N LEU A 258 -5.03 0.99 13.53
CA LEU A 258 -5.90 1.18 14.69
C LEU A 258 -6.11 2.66 15.03
N ILE A 259 -5.10 3.52 14.91
CA ILE A 259 -5.25 4.94 15.23
C ILE A 259 -6.27 5.61 14.29
N PRO A 260 -6.12 5.53 12.96
CA PRO A 260 -7.14 6.08 12.06
C PRO A 260 -8.51 5.42 12.23
N GLY A 261 -8.55 4.11 12.43
CA GLY A 261 -9.80 3.37 12.62
C GLY A 261 -10.57 3.81 13.86
N THR A 262 -9.90 3.98 15.00
CA THR A 262 -10.52 4.43 16.25
C THR A 262 -10.98 5.89 16.17
N LEU A 263 -10.21 6.75 15.54
CA LEU A 263 -10.57 8.17 15.34
C LEU A 263 -11.77 8.31 14.39
N ALA A 264 -11.83 7.52 13.34
CA ALA A 264 -12.98 7.46 12.43
C ALA A 264 -14.25 7.00 13.17
N ALA A 265 -14.16 5.95 13.99
CA ALA A 265 -15.27 5.45 14.79
C ALA A 265 -15.79 6.49 15.80
N ARG A 266 -14.88 7.20 16.48
CA ARG A 266 -15.25 8.28 17.45
C ARG A 266 -15.97 9.44 16.77
N ARG A 267 -15.56 9.83 15.56
CA ARG A 267 -16.20 10.92 14.81
C ARG A 267 -17.60 10.54 14.34
N TRP A 268 -17.79 9.27 14.01
CA TRP A 268 -19.09 8.72 13.59
C TRP A 268 -20.13 8.67 14.72
N ASN A 269 -19.68 8.40 15.95
CA ASN A 269 -20.53 8.27 17.12
C ASN A 269 -20.86 9.62 17.83
N ARG A 270 -20.39 10.75 17.33
CA ARG A 270 -20.79 12.06 17.84
C ARG A 270 -22.15 12.42 17.23
N PRO A 271 -23.22 12.56 18.04
CA PRO A 271 -24.48 13.14 17.58
C PRO A 271 -24.18 14.57 17.12
N GLY A 272 -24.61 14.94 15.91
CA GLY A 272 -24.55 16.29 15.38
C GLY A 272 -25.49 17.21 16.10
#